data_19266152bef04b3c8a81a8bfd40b065f
#
_entry.id   19266152bef04b3c8a81a8bfd40b065f
#
_cell.length_a   1.000
_cell.length_b   1.000
_cell.length_c   1.000
_cell.angle_alpha   90.00
_cell.angle_beta   90.00
_cell.angle_gamma   90.00
#
_symmetry.space_group_name_H-M   'P 1'
#
loop_
_entity.id
_entity.type
_entity.pdbx_description
1 polymer ?
#
loop_
_entity_poly.entity_id
_entity_poly.type
_entity_poly.pdbx_seq_one_letter_code
_entity_poly.pdbx_strand_id
1 'polypeptide(L)'
;VRKKQPLLIVLCLFCCLLFALSFLLERKVSAEERSSAAYPLDVDKDGMQEYRLEAKGWITSVTPVVTSNTYEHAVYTHYHYKKNERSFHLTFAQMENGSVLYFVRYTASSKAEPVQLQITALDTDINQTAWLTTGKEKGWKKTSQISDSFSSSLYIDANHLFYRIGKVDAHKPLGYTVYTEQPQAEAKVKHMKLRFGHLFSLTLSANANTESTTWGMLSAVPLIRWDNQQAAAKAALLEFEYDKKLREDGAYYLNETTYRPYEPHSFYRNPANGDGLRALSFLSGQENGVWFVNVASHLAYASLRTQTSEGYWETQPRSEWLHKEYNIGYRYMDNRRNADNATFLLRFNQAMPDPAIKQALRKWDMYLERYSTQHGMKVGQNGLFLPDYVGGAGSKQTHTSLNHQAANMNYLYEAFVYDGDEQKKQLADRLLEGIVATKNRWVKPDHNLYYALYPNLKPHAYPDYAYLTRDDLALSQYLLNKIYGEPSADLQFLIDSKNEWLRTR
;
A
#
# COMPACT_ATOMS: atom_id res chain seq x y z
N VAL A 1 31.87 21.34 69.26
CA VAL A 1 32.01 20.91 67.91
C VAL A 1 32.08 19.38 67.87
N ARG A 2 30.94 18.62 67.72
CA ARG A 2 30.89 17.21 67.34
C ARG A 2 29.48 16.69 67.52
N LYS A 3 28.68 16.57 66.46
CA LYS A 3 27.59 15.56 66.32
C LYS A 3 26.68 15.85 65.10
N LYS A 4 27.22 15.81 63.85
CA LYS A 4 26.42 15.85 62.68
C LYS A 4 26.76 14.73 61.64
N GLN A 5 27.61 13.77 61.99
CA GLN A 5 27.99 12.70 61.06
C GLN A 5 27.00 11.51 60.94
N PRO A 6 26.17 11.07 61.91
CA PRO A 6 25.31 9.90 61.71
C PRO A 6 24.13 10.19 60.84
N LEU A 7 23.62 11.40 60.68
CA LEU A 7 22.49 11.74 59.90
C LEU A 7 22.78 11.65 58.36
N LEU A 8 24.01 12.06 58.01
CA LEU A 8 24.44 12.01 56.57
C LEU A 8 24.63 10.57 56.10
N ILE A 9 25.15 9.68 56.95
CA ILE A 9 25.35 8.27 56.63
C ILE A 9 24.01 7.55 56.49
N VAL A 10 23.02 7.84 57.33
CA VAL A 10 21.67 7.28 57.24
C VAL A 10 20.96 7.76 55.97
N LEU A 11 21.15 9.04 55.59
CA LEU A 11 20.56 9.59 54.37
C LEU A 11 21.18 8.95 53.10
N CYS A 12 22.50 8.77 53.04
CA CYS A 12 23.18 8.08 51.95
C CYS A 12 22.76 6.60 51.83
N LEU A 13 22.64 5.89 52.95
CA LEU A 13 22.15 4.52 52.95
C LEU A 13 20.69 4.41 52.45
N PHE A 14 19.85 5.36 52.83
CA PHE A 14 18.44 5.41 52.37
C PHE A 14 18.35 5.74 50.87
N CYS A 15 19.16 6.66 50.34
CA CYS A 15 19.26 6.93 48.90
C CYS A 15 19.81 5.74 48.11
N CYS A 16 20.84 5.05 48.64
CA CYS A 16 21.36 3.83 48.03
C CYS A 16 20.33 2.68 48.02
N LEU A 17 19.51 2.57 49.11
CA LEU A 17 18.44 1.58 49.17
C LEU A 17 17.31 1.90 48.18
N LEU A 18 16.92 3.17 48.02
CA LEU A 18 15.93 3.61 47.04
C LEU A 18 16.45 3.40 45.61
N PHE A 19 17.74 3.68 45.36
CA PHE A 19 18.36 3.41 44.06
C PHE A 19 18.43 1.90 43.76
N ALA A 20 18.78 1.09 44.75
CA ALA A 20 18.79 -0.37 44.61
C ALA A 20 17.37 -0.94 44.40
N LEU A 21 16.36 -0.37 45.12
CA LEU A 21 14.94 -0.76 44.91
C LEU A 21 14.42 -0.34 43.54
N SER A 22 14.77 0.85 43.05
CA SER A 22 14.39 1.27 41.69
C SER A 22 15.06 0.39 40.63
N PHE A 23 16.32 0.02 40.78
CA PHE A 23 17.03 -0.89 39.90
C PHE A 23 16.48 -2.33 39.94
N LEU A 24 16.00 -2.78 41.11
CA LEU A 24 15.35 -4.07 41.27
C LEU A 24 13.91 -4.06 40.72
N LEU A 25 13.19 -2.95 40.81
CA LEU A 25 11.89 -2.73 40.19
C LEU A 25 12.03 -2.64 38.67
N GLU A 26 12.97 -1.89 38.11
CA GLU A 26 13.28 -1.85 36.70
C GLU A 26 13.72 -3.21 36.18
N ARG A 27 14.53 -3.99 36.90
CA ARG A 27 14.87 -5.36 36.54
C ARG A 27 13.67 -6.33 36.60
N LYS A 28 12.76 -6.17 37.58
CA LYS A 28 11.53 -6.99 37.63
C LYS A 28 10.58 -6.62 36.51
N VAL A 29 10.37 -5.34 36.23
CA VAL A 29 9.55 -4.90 35.10
C VAL A 29 10.16 -5.39 33.77
N SER A 30 11.48 -5.27 33.58
CA SER A 30 12.14 -5.77 32.38
C SER A 30 12.15 -7.31 32.24
N ALA A 31 12.04 -8.05 33.35
CA ALA A 31 11.98 -9.51 33.31
C ALA A 31 10.55 -10.05 33.08
N GLU A 32 9.53 -9.38 33.61
CA GLU A 32 8.12 -9.66 33.31
C GLU A 32 7.73 -9.22 31.89
N GLU A 33 8.26 -8.10 31.37
CA GLU A 33 8.08 -7.71 29.97
C GLU A 33 8.69 -8.69 28.97
N ARG A 34 9.76 -9.40 29.34
CA ARG A 34 10.41 -10.41 28.49
C ARG A 34 9.62 -11.73 28.37
N SER A 35 8.61 -11.95 29.20
CA SER A 35 7.76 -13.15 29.16
C SER A 35 6.40 -12.94 28.50
N SER A 36 5.99 -11.71 28.22
CA SER A 36 4.73 -11.39 27.54
C SER A 36 5.01 -10.85 26.14
N ALA A 37 4.24 -11.33 25.15
CA ALA A 37 4.22 -10.73 23.82
C ALA A 37 3.37 -9.43 23.84
N ALA A 38 3.79 -8.47 24.68
CA ALA A 38 3.12 -7.22 24.93
C ALA A 38 3.99 -6.04 24.45
N TYR A 39 3.36 -5.12 23.74
CA TYR A 39 4.00 -4.01 23.06
C TYR A 39 3.31 -2.72 23.50
N PRO A 40 3.91 -1.99 24.47
CA PRO A 40 3.46 -0.65 24.79
C PRO A 40 3.84 0.32 23.67
N LEU A 41 2.93 1.22 23.33
CA LEU A 41 3.12 2.21 22.28
C LEU A 41 2.82 3.60 22.81
N ASP A 42 3.81 4.47 22.70
CA ASP A 42 3.76 5.90 22.94
C ASP A 42 3.73 6.59 21.56
N VAL A 43 2.55 7.07 21.14
CA VAL A 43 2.35 7.58 19.78
C VAL A 43 2.52 9.09 19.66
N ASP A 44 2.50 9.82 20.77
CA ASP A 44 2.78 11.27 20.81
C ASP A 44 4.17 11.60 21.35
N LYS A 45 4.88 10.58 21.84
CA LYS A 45 6.25 10.67 22.35
C LYS A 45 6.38 11.54 23.60
N ASP A 46 5.35 11.57 24.44
CA ASP A 46 5.35 12.29 25.71
C ASP A 46 5.92 11.47 26.89
N GLY A 47 6.23 10.19 26.63
CA GLY A 47 6.76 9.22 27.61
C GLY A 47 5.68 8.40 28.31
N MET A 48 4.40 8.61 27.99
CA MET A 48 3.28 7.79 28.46
C MET A 48 2.89 6.78 27.36
N GLN A 49 2.09 5.80 27.74
CA GLN A 49 1.65 4.76 26.81
C GLN A 49 0.16 4.94 26.57
N GLU A 50 -0.21 5.32 25.35
CA GLU A 50 -1.61 5.47 24.95
C GLU A 50 -2.20 4.13 24.50
N TYR A 51 -1.36 3.26 23.93
CA TYR A 51 -1.82 1.97 23.43
C TYR A 51 -0.93 0.84 23.92
N ARG A 52 -1.57 -0.33 24.06
CA ARG A 52 -0.86 -1.59 24.33
C ARG A 52 -1.42 -2.68 23.41
N LEU A 53 -0.56 -3.29 22.61
CA LEU A 53 -0.88 -4.52 21.89
C LEU A 53 -0.32 -5.70 22.68
N GLU A 54 -1.13 -6.73 22.85
CA GLU A 54 -0.73 -7.96 23.52
C GLU A 54 -1.21 -9.15 22.74
N ALA A 55 -0.29 -10.01 22.36
CA ALA A 55 -0.62 -11.27 21.69
C ALA A 55 -0.55 -12.42 22.70
N LYS A 56 -1.63 -13.22 22.76
CA LYS A 56 -1.81 -14.32 23.72
C LYS A 56 -1.93 -15.68 23.03
N GLY A 57 -1.52 -16.70 23.73
CA GLY A 57 -1.52 -18.07 23.24
C GLY A 57 -0.10 -18.65 23.23
N TRP A 58 0.18 -19.59 22.35
CA TRP A 58 1.48 -20.26 22.27
C TRP A 58 2.69 -19.32 22.07
N ILE A 59 2.46 -18.14 21.51
CA ILE A 59 3.49 -17.13 21.24
C ILE A 59 4.17 -16.62 22.51
N THR A 60 3.48 -16.60 23.66
CA THR A 60 4.05 -16.16 24.93
C THR A 60 5.16 -17.08 25.45
N SER A 61 5.27 -18.29 24.89
CA SER A 61 6.31 -19.27 25.21
C SER A 61 7.48 -19.29 24.22
N VAL A 62 7.56 -18.32 23.31
CA VAL A 62 8.56 -18.27 22.22
C VAL A 62 9.18 -16.88 22.13
N THR A 63 10.50 -16.83 22.01
CA THR A 63 11.21 -15.58 21.71
C THR A 63 11.12 -15.28 20.21
N PRO A 64 10.67 -14.10 19.78
CA PRO A 64 10.60 -13.75 18.39
C PRO A 64 11.98 -13.49 17.78
N VAL A 65 12.10 -13.75 16.48
CA VAL A 65 13.14 -13.11 15.68
C VAL A 65 12.67 -11.70 15.36
N VAL A 66 13.50 -10.70 15.69
CA VAL A 66 13.17 -9.28 15.47
C VAL A 66 14.07 -8.73 14.37
N THR A 67 13.47 -8.09 13.37
CA THR A 67 14.18 -7.37 12.31
C THR A 67 13.59 -5.98 12.13
N SER A 68 14.37 -5.05 11.58
CA SER A 68 13.91 -3.68 11.37
C SER A 68 14.32 -3.16 10.00
N ASN A 69 13.46 -2.34 9.40
CA ASN A 69 13.75 -1.57 8.19
C ASN A 69 13.50 -0.09 8.49
N THR A 70 14.51 0.73 8.31
CA THR A 70 14.40 2.18 8.53
C THR A 70 14.37 2.90 7.19
N TYR A 71 13.38 3.76 7.02
CA TYR A 71 13.19 4.69 5.92
C TYR A 71 13.13 6.12 6.47
N GLU A 72 13.18 7.13 5.62
CA GLU A 72 13.16 8.53 6.04
C GLU A 72 11.92 8.87 6.88
N HIS A 73 10.75 8.41 6.46
CA HIS A 73 9.46 8.77 7.08
C HIS A 73 8.78 7.62 7.84
N ALA A 74 9.45 6.46 8.00
CA ALA A 74 8.90 5.34 8.77
C ALA A 74 9.96 4.34 9.21
N VAL A 75 9.73 3.74 10.39
CA VAL A 75 10.52 2.60 10.89
C VAL A 75 9.61 1.39 11.00
N TYR A 76 9.98 0.31 10.32
CA TYR A 76 9.28 -0.97 10.39
C TYR A 76 10.02 -1.90 11.35
N THR A 77 9.32 -2.44 12.33
CA THR A 77 9.82 -3.48 13.24
C THR A 77 8.98 -4.72 13.09
N HIS A 78 9.62 -5.82 12.74
CA HIS A 78 8.99 -7.10 12.46
C HIS A 78 9.30 -8.08 13.56
N TYR A 79 8.29 -8.67 14.17
CA TYR A 79 8.39 -9.73 15.17
C TYR A 79 7.88 -11.02 14.56
N HIS A 80 8.76 -12.00 14.43
CA HIS A 80 8.43 -13.30 13.87
C HIS A 80 8.54 -14.38 14.95
N TYR A 81 7.40 -14.93 15.34
CA TYR A 81 7.29 -16.07 16.25
C TYR A 81 7.09 -17.34 15.44
N LYS A 82 7.89 -18.36 15.70
CA LYS A 82 7.76 -19.66 15.05
C LYS A 82 7.84 -20.79 16.08
N LYS A 83 6.88 -21.73 16.04
CA LYS A 83 6.87 -22.92 16.86
C LYS A 83 6.29 -24.08 16.05
N ASN A 84 7.12 -25.09 15.77
CA ASN A 84 6.77 -26.17 14.85
C ASN A 84 6.28 -25.62 13.49
N GLU A 85 5.07 -25.98 13.08
CA GLU A 85 4.45 -25.56 11.82
C GLU A 85 3.59 -24.29 11.95
N ARG A 86 3.66 -23.60 13.08
CA ARG A 86 2.91 -22.36 13.34
C ARG A 86 3.82 -21.15 13.21
N SER A 87 3.31 -20.10 12.58
CA SER A 87 4.03 -18.83 12.42
C SER A 87 3.10 -17.66 12.71
N PHE A 88 3.56 -16.77 13.57
CA PHE A 88 2.87 -15.51 13.87
C PHE A 88 3.81 -14.36 13.59
N HIS A 89 3.36 -13.45 12.71
CA HIS A 89 4.08 -12.24 12.34
C HIS A 89 3.31 -11.04 12.87
N LEU A 90 4.00 -10.15 13.54
CA LEU A 90 3.51 -8.84 13.94
C LEU A 90 4.51 -7.80 13.43
N THR A 91 4.03 -6.87 12.65
CA THR A 91 4.82 -5.75 12.15
C THR A 91 4.22 -4.44 12.63
N PHE A 92 5.08 -3.60 13.20
CA PHE A 92 4.76 -2.20 13.45
C PHE A 92 5.46 -1.33 12.42
N ALA A 93 4.71 -0.43 11.79
CA ALA A 93 5.23 0.67 10.98
C ALA A 93 4.99 1.97 11.74
N GLN A 94 6.03 2.44 12.43
CA GLN A 94 6.01 3.71 13.13
C GLN A 94 6.30 4.83 12.13
N MET A 95 5.32 5.69 11.91
CA MET A 95 5.41 6.81 10.99
C MET A 95 6.10 8.01 11.63
N GLU A 96 6.67 8.90 10.83
CA GLU A 96 7.31 10.13 11.28
C GLU A 96 6.38 11.00 12.15
N ASN A 97 5.09 11.05 11.81
CA ASN A 97 4.06 11.80 12.55
C ASN A 97 3.63 11.14 13.88
N GLY A 98 4.31 10.08 14.30
CA GLY A 98 4.04 9.35 15.54
C GLY A 98 3.03 8.21 15.38
N SER A 99 2.17 8.25 14.37
CA SER A 99 1.19 7.17 14.14
C SER A 99 1.87 5.81 13.94
N VAL A 100 1.20 4.75 14.37
CA VAL A 100 1.68 3.37 14.23
C VAL A 100 0.66 2.57 13.43
N LEU A 101 1.07 2.01 12.29
CA LEU A 101 0.31 0.94 11.64
C LEU A 101 0.79 -0.40 12.19
N TYR A 102 -0.16 -1.30 12.48
CA TYR A 102 0.19 -2.67 12.82
C TYR A 102 -0.38 -3.63 11.77
N PHE A 103 0.40 -4.65 11.43
CA PHE A 103 0.00 -5.75 10.54
C PHE A 103 0.24 -7.06 11.26
N VAL A 104 -0.76 -7.93 11.24
CA VAL A 104 -0.68 -9.26 11.87
C VAL A 104 -1.01 -10.33 10.86
N ARG A 105 -0.23 -11.42 10.89
CA ARG A 105 -0.47 -12.60 10.08
C ARG A 105 -0.19 -13.86 10.91
N TYR A 106 -1.17 -14.74 11.00
CA TYR A 106 -1.05 -16.05 11.65
C TYR A 106 -1.26 -17.16 10.63
N THR A 107 -0.32 -18.09 10.55
CA THR A 107 -0.33 -19.23 9.62
C THR A 107 -0.06 -20.53 10.37
N ALA A 108 -0.64 -21.65 9.88
CA ALA A 108 -0.33 -22.99 10.35
C ALA A 108 -0.50 -24.00 9.20
N SER A 109 0.31 -25.08 9.20
CA SER A 109 0.22 -26.15 8.21
C SER A 109 -0.92 -27.15 8.51
N SER A 110 -1.41 -27.16 9.76
CA SER A 110 -2.55 -27.95 10.22
C SER A 110 -3.46 -27.09 11.10
N LYS A 111 -4.64 -27.60 11.46
CA LYS A 111 -5.52 -26.89 12.40
C LYS A 111 -4.77 -26.62 13.71
N ALA A 112 -4.65 -25.36 14.06
CA ALA A 112 -3.90 -24.90 15.22
C ALA A 112 -4.78 -24.12 16.20
N GLU A 113 -4.31 -24.06 17.45
CA GLU A 113 -4.97 -23.25 18.49
C GLU A 113 -4.98 -21.78 18.08
N PRO A 114 -6.09 -21.07 18.28
CA PRO A 114 -6.17 -19.64 17.97
C PRO A 114 -5.15 -18.82 18.78
N VAL A 115 -4.71 -17.73 18.17
CA VAL A 115 -3.97 -16.66 18.85
C VAL A 115 -4.93 -15.49 19.06
N GLN A 116 -4.91 -14.90 20.26
CA GLN A 116 -5.65 -13.67 20.52
C GLN A 116 -4.71 -12.47 20.45
N LEU A 117 -5.09 -11.48 19.66
CA LEU A 117 -4.50 -10.15 19.71
C LEU A 117 -5.42 -9.26 20.53
N GLN A 118 -4.90 -8.68 21.59
CA GLN A 118 -5.58 -7.67 22.40
C GLN A 118 -4.99 -6.30 22.12
N ILE A 119 -5.86 -5.32 21.92
CA ILE A 119 -5.47 -3.92 21.71
C ILE A 119 -6.18 -3.10 22.78
N THR A 120 -5.41 -2.51 23.67
CA THR A 120 -5.92 -1.61 24.68
C THR A 120 -5.60 -0.18 24.26
N ALA A 121 -6.61 0.68 24.20
CA ALA A 121 -6.48 2.12 24.08
C ALA A 121 -6.78 2.75 25.45
N LEU A 122 -5.82 3.47 26.01
CA LEU A 122 -5.91 4.09 27.32
C LEU A 122 -6.35 5.55 27.17
N ASP A 123 -7.65 5.79 27.25
CA ASP A 123 -8.23 7.13 27.22
C ASP A 123 -9.16 7.31 28.41
N THR A 124 -9.03 8.45 29.07
CA THR A 124 -9.86 8.81 30.23
C THR A 124 -11.13 9.54 29.84
N ASP A 125 -11.26 9.96 28.58
CA ASP A 125 -12.36 10.81 28.15
C ASP A 125 -13.46 10.01 27.41
N ILE A 126 -14.71 10.33 27.73
CA ILE A 126 -15.87 9.47 27.45
C ILE A 126 -16.60 9.85 26.14
N ASN A 127 -16.24 10.99 25.54
CA ASN A 127 -16.92 11.49 24.34
C ASN A 127 -16.32 10.89 23.07
N GLN A 128 -16.75 9.67 22.73
CA GLN A 128 -16.25 8.95 21.58
C GLN A 128 -17.24 8.99 20.43
N THR A 129 -16.71 9.14 19.23
CA THR A 129 -17.44 8.89 17.99
C THR A 129 -16.78 7.72 17.27
N ALA A 130 -17.57 6.73 16.94
CA ALA A 130 -17.11 5.60 16.15
C ALA A 130 -17.73 5.65 14.75
N TRP A 131 -16.96 5.19 13.76
CA TRP A 131 -17.34 5.13 12.37
C TRP A 131 -17.12 3.72 11.83
N LEU A 132 -18.16 3.14 11.29
CA LEU A 132 -18.15 1.80 10.71
C LEU A 132 -18.24 1.90 9.19
N THR A 133 -17.56 1.02 8.49
CA THR A 133 -17.73 0.88 7.04
C THR A 133 -19.09 0.29 6.71
N THR A 134 -19.75 0.76 5.64
CA THR A 134 -21.11 0.37 5.25
C THR A 134 -21.15 -0.61 4.08
N GLY A 135 -20.14 -1.42 3.89
CA GLY A 135 -20.15 -2.44 2.85
C GLY A 135 -19.99 -1.89 1.44
N LYS A 136 -20.74 -2.44 0.49
CA LYS A 136 -20.61 -2.11 -0.94
C LYS A 136 -20.87 -0.65 -1.29
N GLU A 137 -21.62 0.06 -0.49
CA GLU A 137 -21.97 1.47 -0.73
C GLU A 137 -20.82 2.45 -0.44
N LYS A 138 -19.67 1.93 0.05
CA LYS A 138 -18.46 2.72 0.34
C LYS A 138 -18.77 4.01 1.10
N GLY A 139 -19.45 3.87 2.20
CA GLY A 139 -19.86 4.96 3.08
C GLY A 139 -19.50 4.71 4.54
N TRP A 140 -19.91 5.62 5.39
CA TRP A 140 -19.66 5.57 6.82
C TRP A 140 -20.95 5.61 7.62
N LYS A 141 -21.01 4.75 8.64
CA LYS A 141 -22.07 4.81 9.66
C LYS A 141 -21.49 5.35 10.95
N LYS A 142 -21.91 6.53 11.35
CA LYS A 142 -21.58 7.14 12.64
C LYS A 142 -22.35 6.46 13.77
N THR A 143 -21.67 6.18 14.88
CA THR A 143 -22.29 5.66 16.12
C THR A 143 -21.62 6.26 17.33
N SER A 144 -22.40 6.50 18.39
CA SER A 144 -21.92 6.91 19.71
C SER A 144 -21.68 5.72 20.65
N GLN A 145 -22.08 4.52 20.24
CA GLN A 145 -21.91 3.31 21.02
C GLN A 145 -21.23 2.24 20.19
N ILE A 146 -20.15 1.70 20.71
CA ILE A 146 -19.47 0.56 20.12
C ILE A 146 -20.14 -0.72 20.62
N SER A 147 -20.59 -1.55 19.70
CA SER A 147 -21.16 -2.86 20.04
C SER A 147 -20.12 -3.75 20.69
N ASP A 148 -20.53 -4.67 21.56
CA ASP A 148 -19.65 -5.66 22.21
C ASP A 148 -18.94 -6.58 21.21
N SER A 149 -19.45 -6.65 19.98
CA SER A 149 -18.77 -7.33 18.88
C SER A 149 -19.15 -6.74 17.53
N PHE A 150 -18.20 -6.73 16.60
CA PHE A 150 -18.41 -6.25 15.21
C PHE A 150 -17.57 -7.05 14.22
N SER A 151 -17.96 -7.02 12.94
CA SER A 151 -17.32 -7.78 11.85
C SER A 151 -16.80 -6.89 10.70
N SER A 152 -16.86 -5.56 10.87
CA SER A 152 -16.31 -4.57 9.94
C SER A 152 -15.22 -3.75 10.61
N SER A 153 -14.42 -3.03 9.84
CA SER A 153 -13.44 -2.12 10.42
C SER A 153 -14.13 -0.97 11.15
N LEU A 154 -13.53 -0.57 12.25
CA LEU A 154 -14.04 0.46 13.16
C LEU A 154 -12.99 1.58 13.28
N TYR A 155 -13.42 2.82 13.05
CA TYR A 155 -12.63 4.01 13.33
C TYR A 155 -13.18 4.71 14.56
N ILE A 156 -12.30 5.15 15.44
CA ILE A 156 -12.66 5.78 16.70
C ILE A 156 -11.94 7.11 16.81
N ASP A 157 -12.71 8.15 17.11
CA ASP A 157 -12.25 9.45 17.57
C ASP A 157 -12.56 9.58 19.06
N ALA A 158 -11.53 9.46 19.88
CA ALA A 158 -11.60 9.67 21.32
C ALA A 158 -10.65 10.83 21.63
N ASN A 159 -11.17 11.98 21.96
CA ASN A 159 -10.54 13.29 22.19
C ASN A 159 -9.03 13.46 21.88
N HIS A 160 -8.17 12.57 22.39
CA HIS A 160 -6.71 12.58 22.18
C HIS A 160 -6.19 11.33 21.47
N LEU A 161 -7.03 10.31 21.29
CA LEU A 161 -6.66 9.05 20.64
C LEU A 161 -7.56 8.78 19.44
N PHE A 162 -6.92 8.45 18.34
CA PHE A 162 -7.58 8.20 17.06
C PHE A 162 -7.07 6.88 16.52
N TYR A 163 -7.97 5.93 16.29
CA TYR A 163 -7.52 4.62 15.89
C TYR A 163 -8.48 3.87 14.98
N ARG A 164 -7.90 3.04 14.12
CA ARG A 164 -8.61 2.07 13.30
C ARG A 164 -8.35 0.66 13.84
N ILE A 165 -9.41 -0.03 14.19
CA ILE A 165 -9.38 -1.46 14.48
C ILE A 165 -9.90 -2.21 13.26
N GLY A 166 -9.04 -3.00 12.61
CA GLY A 166 -9.42 -3.83 11.47
C GLY A 166 -10.15 -5.08 11.90
N LYS A 167 -11.00 -5.61 11.02
CA LYS A 167 -11.55 -6.96 11.16
C LYS A 167 -10.43 -8.01 11.00
N VAL A 168 -10.72 -9.24 11.38
CA VAL A 168 -9.87 -10.39 11.07
C VAL A 168 -10.36 -11.00 9.75
N ASP A 169 -9.49 -11.07 8.77
CA ASP A 169 -9.73 -11.76 7.51
C ASP A 169 -9.00 -13.12 7.52
N ALA A 170 -9.67 -14.17 7.07
CA ALA A 170 -9.06 -15.47 6.83
C ALA A 170 -8.90 -15.71 5.33
N HIS A 171 -7.76 -16.27 4.95
CA HIS A 171 -7.36 -16.44 3.57
C HIS A 171 -6.78 -17.83 3.31
N LYS A 172 -7.02 -18.33 2.10
CA LYS A 172 -6.32 -19.49 1.55
C LYS A 172 -5.37 -19.00 0.46
N PRO A 173 -4.04 -19.12 0.64
CA PRO A 173 -3.08 -18.80 -0.41
C PRO A 173 -3.26 -19.71 -1.62
N LEU A 174 -3.27 -19.12 -2.82
CA LEU A 174 -3.36 -19.84 -4.09
C LEU A 174 -2.03 -19.82 -4.86
N GLY A 175 -1.03 -19.07 -4.36
CA GLY A 175 0.25 -18.83 -5.01
C GLY A 175 0.24 -17.54 -5.85
N TYR A 176 1.43 -17.11 -6.29
CA TYR A 176 1.62 -15.92 -7.14
C TYR A 176 0.97 -14.65 -6.61
N THR A 177 1.11 -14.40 -5.32
CA THR A 177 0.43 -13.30 -4.58
C THR A 177 -1.10 -13.32 -4.65
N VAL A 178 -1.71 -14.43 -5.03
CA VAL A 178 -3.16 -14.60 -5.03
C VAL A 178 -3.59 -15.39 -3.81
N TYR A 179 -4.65 -14.95 -3.18
CA TYR A 179 -5.36 -15.69 -2.14
C TYR A 179 -6.87 -15.54 -2.30
N THR A 180 -7.64 -16.47 -1.76
CA THR A 180 -9.10 -16.35 -1.67
C THR A 180 -9.55 -16.17 -0.24
N GLU A 181 -10.55 -15.34 0.00
CA GLU A 181 -11.15 -15.19 1.32
C GLU A 181 -11.86 -16.48 1.75
N GLN A 182 -11.68 -16.79 3.02
CA GLN A 182 -12.36 -17.91 3.68
C GLN A 182 -13.31 -17.31 4.72
N PRO A 183 -14.63 -17.42 4.54
CA PRO A 183 -15.59 -16.95 5.56
C PRO A 183 -15.33 -17.68 6.89
N GLN A 184 -15.09 -16.91 7.95
CA GLN A 184 -15.02 -17.45 9.31
C GLN A 184 -16.20 -16.91 10.12
N ALA A 185 -17.06 -17.81 10.58
CA ALA A 185 -18.21 -17.46 11.41
C ALA A 185 -17.84 -16.76 12.74
N GLU A 186 -16.59 -16.96 13.19
CA GLU A 186 -16.07 -16.47 14.48
C GLU A 186 -15.16 -15.24 14.36
N ALA A 187 -14.95 -14.71 13.16
CA ALA A 187 -14.07 -13.57 12.92
C ALA A 187 -14.69 -12.22 13.39
N LYS A 188 -15.18 -12.19 14.62
CA LYS A 188 -15.70 -10.97 15.25
C LYS A 188 -14.65 -10.37 16.15
N VAL A 189 -14.48 -9.08 16.06
CA VAL A 189 -13.75 -8.29 17.04
C VAL A 189 -14.64 -8.12 18.25
N LYS A 190 -14.20 -8.56 19.42
CA LYS A 190 -14.89 -8.32 20.70
C LYS A 190 -14.41 -6.99 21.28
N HIS A 191 -15.33 -6.22 21.80
CA HIS A 191 -15.05 -4.96 22.44
C HIS A 191 -15.51 -4.98 23.90
N MET A 192 -14.73 -4.39 24.77
CA MET A 192 -15.05 -4.18 26.17
C MET A 192 -14.63 -2.76 26.57
N LYS A 193 -15.58 -2.00 27.15
CA LYS A 193 -15.28 -0.72 27.74
C LYS A 193 -14.57 -0.95 29.08
N LEU A 194 -13.44 -0.30 29.28
CA LEU A 194 -12.69 -0.27 30.55
C LEU A 194 -13.08 0.97 31.36
N ARG A 195 -12.60 1.04 32.60
CA ARG A 195 -12.75 2.26 33.43
C ARG A 195 -12.02 3.45 32.79
N PHE A 196 -10.88 3.18 32.15
CA PHE A 196 -10.04 4.17 31.47
C PHE A 196 -9.69 3.64 30.10
N GLY A 197 -10.63 3.68 29.14
CA GLY A 197 -10.39 3.32 27.76
C GLY A 197 -11.16 2.11 27.23
N HIS A 198 -10.57 1.43 26.26
CA HIS A 198 -11.20 0.36 25.50
C HIS A 198 -10.25 -0.81 25.29
N LEU A 199 -10.79 -2.03 25.35
CA LEU A 199 -10.11 -3.25 25.01
C LEU A 199 -10.80 -3.91 23.80
N PHE A 200 -10.03 -4.17 22.76
CA PHE A 200 -10.44 -4.94 21.60
C PHE A 200 -9.73 -6.28 21.60
N SER A 201 -10.47 -7.35 21.39
CA SER A 201 -9.90 -8.72 21.34
C SER A 201 -10.24 -9.33 19.98
N LEU A 202 -9.20 -9.65 19.23
CA LEU A 202 -9.24 -10.25 17.90
C LEU A 202 -8.75 -11.69 18.00
N THR A 203 -9.55 -12.63 17.52
CA THR A 203 -9.18 -14.04 17.49
C THR A 203 -8.69 -14.42 16.09
N LEU A 204 -7.40 -14.77 15.99
CA LEU A 204 -6.79 -15.25 14.76
C LEU A 204 -6.77 -16.78 14.79
N SER A 205 -7.45 -17.41 13.86
CA SER A 205 -7.51 -18.86 13.72
C SER A 205 -6.79 -19.29 12.45
N ALA A 206 -6.00 -20.34 12.50
CA ALA A 206 -5.37 -20.93 11.33
C ALA A 206 -5.80 -22.39 11.21
N ASN A 207 -6.33 -22.74 10.05
CA ASN A 207 -6.57 -24.11 9.60
C ASN A 207 -5.46 -24.53 8.63
N ALA A 208 -5.45 -25.79 8.23
CA ALA A 208 -4.49 -26.28 7.25
C ALA A 208 -4.51 -25.42 5.97
N ASN A 209 -3.35 -24.93 5.59
CA ASN A 209 -3.17 -24.09 4.40
C ASN A 209 -3.99 -22.80 4.37
N THR A 210 -4.35 -22.26 5.55
CA THR A 210 -4.99 -20.95 5.66
C THR A 210 -4.17 -20.01 6.52
N GLU A 211 -4.41 -18.72 6.36
CA GLU A 211 -3.84 -17.67 7.19
C GLU A 211 -4.94 -16.73 7.69
N SER A 212 -4.78 -16.20 8.89
CA SER A 212 -5.58 -15.09 9.40
C SER A 212 -4.74 -13.83 9.42
N THR A 213 -5.33 -12.71 8.97
CA THR A 213 -4.68 -11.41 8.94
C THR A 213 -5.56 -10.33 9.53
N THR A 214 -4.94 -9.32 10.09
CA THR A 214 -5.59 -8.06 10.46
C THR A 214 -4.58 -6.93 10.39
N TRP A 215 -5.08 -5.70 10.24
CA TRP A 215 -4.27 -4.50 10.33
C TRP A 215 -5.05 -3.35 10.95
N GLY A 216 -4.36 -2.39 11.49
CA GLY A 216 -4.97 -1.18 12.02
C GLY A 216 -3.99 -0.04 12.09
N MET A 217 -4.46 1.10 12.61
CA MET A 217 -3.69 2.31 12.74
C MET A 217 -4.02 2.97 14.08
N LEU A 218 -3.00 3.42 14.80
CA LEU A 218 -3.06 4.04 16.11
C LEU A 218 -2.39 5.41 16.03
N SER A 219 -3.01 6.44 16.62
CA SER A 219 -2.51 7.81 16.47
C SER A 219 -2.96 8.69 17.63
N ALA A 220 -2.17 9.71 17.93
CA ALA A 220 -2.56 10.82 18.80
C ALA A 220 -3.14 12.02 18.04
N VAL A 221 -3.20 11.92 16.69
CA VAL A 221 -3.81 12.95 15.83
C VAL A 221 -4.92 12.35 14.97
N PRO A 222 -5.93 13.12 14.54
CA PRO A 222 -7.05 12.61 13.78
C PRO A 222 -6.63 11.80 12.56
N LEU A 223 -7.12 10.55 12.46
CA LEU A 223 -6.89 9.72 11.27
C LEU A 223 -7.58 10.30 10.05
N ILE A 224 -8.85 10.66 10.21
CA ILE A 224 -9.70 11.26 9.17
C ILE A 224 -10.39 12.45 9.79
N ARG A 225 -10.42 13.59 9.08
CA ARG A 225 -11.20 14.75 9.48
C ARG A 225 -12.65 14.57 9.02
N TRP A 226 -13.48 14.06 9.92
CA TRP A 226 -14.88 13.71 9.62
C TRP A 226 -15.80 14.91 9.35
N ASP A 227 -15.41 16.11 9.78
CA ASP A 227 -16.01 17.39 9.44
C ASP A 227 -15.72 17.83 8.00
N ASN A 228 -14.66 17.30 7.39
CA ASN A 228 -14.36 17.46 5.98
C ASN A 228 -15.03 16.34 5.16
N GLN A 229 -16.18 16.63 4.53
CA GLN A 229 -16.93 15.67 3.72
C GLN A 229 -16.11 15.06 2.58
N GLN A 230 -15.20 15.83 1.95
CA GLN A 230 -14.35 15.32 0.87
C GLN A 230 -13.33 14.32 1.40
N ALA A 231 -12.72 14.59 2.56
CA ALA A 231 -11.79 13.66 3.20
C ALA A 231 -12.52 12.35 3.59
N ALA A 232 -13.67 12.45 4.24
CA ALA A 232 -14.47 11.27 4.62
C ALA A 232 -14.88 10.43 3.39
N ALA A 233 -15.37 11.08 2.32
CA ALA A 233 -15.74 10.38 1.08
C ALA A 233 -14.54 9.74 0.40
N LYS A 234 -13.39 10.41 0.36
CA LYS A 234 -12.17 9.85 -0.22
C LYS A 234 -11.64 8.68 0.59
N ALA A 235 -11.67 8.76 1.92
CA ALA A 235 -11.29 7.66 2.79
C ALA A 235 -12.19 6.44 2.57
N ALA A 236 -13.49 6.63 2.38
CA ALA A 236 -14.42 5.53 2.06
C ALA A 236 -14.08 4.85 0.73
N LEU A 237 -13.69 5.60 -0.30
CA LEU A 237 -13.26 5.04 -1.59
C LEU A 237 -11.94 4.27 -1.50
N LEU A 238 -11.07 4.67 -0.58
CA LEU A 238 -9.75 4.06 -0.37
C LEU A 238 -9.77 2.96 0.69
N GLU A 239 -10.88 2.74 1.41
CA GLU A 239 -10.94 1.74 2.47
C GLU A 239 -10.68 0.32 1.93
N PHE A 240 -9.83 -0.42 2.66
CA PHE A 240 -9.36 -1.75 2.30
C PHE A 240 -10.18 -2.83 3.02
N GLU A 241 -11.44 -2.95 2.69
CA GLU A 241 -12.35 -3.87 3.38
C GLU A 241 -13.05 -4.89 2.48
N TYR A 242 -13.59 -4.46 1.35
CA TYR A 242 -14.45 -5.30 0.52
C TYR A 242 -13.82 -5.69 -0.81
N ASP A 243 -13.46 -4.72 -1.62
CA ASP A 243 -12.89 -4.92 -2.96
C ASP A 243 -11.36 -4.74 -3.00
N LYS A 244 -10.79 -4.39 -1.85
CA LYS A 244 -9.36 -4.21 -1.65
C LYS A 244 -8.96 -4.68 -0.26
N LYS A 245 -7.70 -5.08 -0.13
CA LYS A 245 -7.09 -5.44 1.15
C LYS A 245 -5.73 -4.76 1.26
N LEU A 246 -5.42 -4.21 2.44
CA LEU A 246 -4.09 -3.74 2.75
C LEU A 246 -3.35 -4.81 3.55
N ARG A 247 -2.14 -5.11 3.12
CA ARG A 247 -1.23 -6.02 3.81
C ARG A 247 0.12 -5.36 3.97
N GLU A 248 0.99 -5.97 4.74
CA GLU A 248 2.35 -5.49 4.97
C GLU A 248 3.13 -5.26 3.67
N ASP A 249 2.90 -6.09 2.66
CA ASP A 249 3.60 -6.07 1.36
C ASP A 249 2.85 -5.31 0.26
N GLY A 250 1.80 -4.56 0.58
CA GLY A 250 1.11 -3.67 -0.34
C GLY A 250 -0.40 -3.87 -0.44
N ALA A 251 -1.00 -3.28 -1.47
CA ALA A 251 -2.43 -3.36 -1.73
C ALA A 251 -2.77 -4.57 -2.61
N TYR A 252 -3.85 -5.26 -2.22
CA TYR A 252 -4.42 -6.39 -2.93
C TYR A 252 -5.80 -6.01 -3.44
N TYR A 253 -6.06 -6.30 -4.69
CA TYR A 253 -7.29 -5.97 -5.38
C TYR A 253 -8.08 -7.23 -5.71
N LEU A 254 -9.40 -7.11 -5.73
CA LEU A 254 -10.29 -8.20 -6.12
C LEU A 254 -9.83 -8.79 -7.46
N ASN A 255 -9.65 -10.11 -7.48
CA ASN A 255 -9.21 -10.81 -8.67
C ASN A 255 -10.37 -11.03 -9.63
N GLU A 256 -10.13 -10.87 -10.90
CA GLU A 256 -11.09 -11.15 -11.96
C GLU A 256 -10.87 -12.55 -12.55
N THR A 257 -11.89 -13.07 -13.20
CA THR A 257 -11.87 -14.40 -13.83
C THR A 257 -10.80 -14.56 -14.93
N THR A 258 -10.20 -13.46 -15.35
CA THR A 258 -9.14 -13.41 -16.36
C THR A 258 -7.76 -13.76 -15.82
N TYR A 259 -7.56 -13.73 -14.48
CA TYR A 259 -6.27 -14.03 -13.87
C TYR A 259 -6.25 -15.39 -13.17
N ARG A 260 -5.09 -16.08 -13.21
CA ARG A 260 -4.87 -17.37 -12.56
C ARG A 260 -3.71 -17.30 -11.56
N PRO A 261 -3.80 -18.06 -10.44
CA PRO A 261 -4.96 -18.85 -10.02
C PRO A 261 -6.18 -17.97 -9.73
N TYR A 262 -7.38 -18.53 -9.86
CA TYR A 262 -8.64 -17.84 -9.59
C TYR A 262 -9.57 -18.75 -8.76
N GLU A 263 -10.12 -18.19 -7.72
CA GLU A 263 -11.29 -18.67 -7.00
C GLU A 263 -12.24 -17.47 -6.76
N PRO A 264 -13.54 -17.68 -6.54
CA PRO A 264 -14.45 -16.60 -6.13
C PRO A 264 -13.90 -15.86 -4.88
N HIS A 265 -14.07 -14.54 -4.84
CA HIS A 265 -13.54 -13.69 -3.75
C HIS A 265 -12.02 -13.82 -3.56
N SER A 266 -11.28 -14.08 -4.64
CA SER A 266 -9.82 -14.02 -4.61
C SER A 266 -9.31 -12.60 -4.85
N PHE A 267 -8.11 -12.34 -4.31
CA PHE A 267 -7.41 -11.05 -4.38
C PHE A 267 -5.98 -11.31 -4.83
N TYR A 268 -5.39 -10.34 -5.51
CA TYR A 268 -3.99 -10.38 -5.90
C TYR A 268 -3.29 -9.05 -5.64
N ARG A 269 -1.99 -9.09 -5.39
CA ARG A 269 -1.20 -7.86 -5.25
C ARG A 269 -0.99 -7.21 -6.62
N ASN A 270 -1.50 -5.98 -6.77
CA ASN A 270 -1.30 -5.19 -7.98
C ASN A 270 -0.13 -4.22 -7.80
N PRO A 271 0.91 -4.30 -8.61
CA PRO A 271 2.08 -3.43 -8.48
C PRO A 271 1.82 -1.96 -8.86
N ALA A 272 0.73 -1.63 -9.53
CA ALA A 272 0.46 -0.26 -9.98
C ALA A 272 0.21 0.75 -8.85
N ASN A 273 -0.16 0.29 -7.64
CA ASN A 273 -0.41 1.13 -6.45
C ASN A 273 -1.28 2.38 -6.69
N GLY A 274 -2.37 2.22 -7.46
CA GLY A 274 -3.28 3.32 -7.76
C GLY A 274 -3.90 3.97 -6.51
N ASP A 275 -4.07 3.20 -5.43
CA ASP A 275 -4.57 3.75 -4.16
C ASP A 275 -3.51 4.56 -3.41
N GLY A 276 -2.23 4.25 -3.58
CA GLY A 276 -1.13 5.09 -3.11
C GLY A 276 -1.14 6.46 -3.77
N LEU A 277 -1.32 6.51 -5.10
CA LEU A 277 -1.43 7.76 -5.84
C LEU A 277 -2.68 8.57 -5.45
N ARG A 278 -3.81 7.90 -5.21
CA ARG A 278 -5.04 8.55 -4.73
C ARG A 278 -4.87 9.10 -3.31
N ALA A 279 -4.25 8.34 -2.40
CA ALA A 279 -3.94 8.80 -1.06
C ALA A 279 -3.01 10.01 -1.08
N LEU A 280 -2.00 9.99 -1.93
CA LEU A 280 -1.04 11.08 -2.13
C LEU A 280 -1.72 12.39 -2.54
N SER A 281 -2.81 12.35 -3.31
CA SER A 281 -3.57 13.56 -3.69
C SER A 281 -4.30 14.24 -2.52
N PHE A 282 -4.25 13.66 -1.30
CA PHE A 282 -4.88 14.15 -0.07
C PHE A 282 -3.89 14.31 1.08
N LEU A 283 -2.61 14.54 0.77
CA LEU A 283 -1.53 14.66 1.77
C LEU A 283 -1.62 15.89 2.69
N SER A 284 -2.45 16.89 2.42
CA SER A 284 -2.59 18.05 3.31
C SER A 284 -3.12 17.61 4.70
N GLY A 285 -2.19 17.08 5.50
CA GLY A 285 -2.42 16.22 6.64
C GLY A 285 -3.34 16.77 7.73
N GLN A 286 -3.26 18.06 8.05
CA GLN A 286 -4.09 18.65 9.11
C GLN A 286 -5.55 18.86 8.68
N GLU A 287 -5.81 19.13 7.41
CA GLU A 287 -7.15 19.36 6.89
C GLU A 287 -7.91 18.09 6.57
N ASN A 288 -7.21 17.00 6.28
CA ASN A 288 -7.80 15.74 5.84
C ASN A 288 -7.60 14.59 6.84
N GLY A 289 -6.62 14.69 7.72
CA GLY A 289 -6.20 13.65 8.65
C GLY A 289 -4.99 12.85 8.15
N VAL A 290 -4.30 12.18 9.09
CA VAL A 290 -3.01 11.49 8.81
C VAL A 290 -3.18 10.15 8.11
N TRP A 291 -4.37 9.64 7.97
CA TRP A 291 -4.66 8.35 7.31
C TRP A 291 -4.10 8.31 5.88
N PHE A 292 -4.26 9.41 5.13
CA PHE A 292 -3.82 9.49 3.74
C PHE A 292 -2.31 9.43 3.59
N VAL A 293 -1.57 10.21 4.37
CA VAL A 293 -0.12 10.19 4.34
C VAL A 293 0.43 8.86 4.80
N ASN A 294 -0.15 8.26 5.85
CA ASN A 294 0.29 6.97 6.37
C ASN A 294 0.07 5.83 5.37
N VAL A 295 -1.08 5.81 4.69
CA VAL A 295 -1.36 4.83 3.63
C VAL A 295 -0.43 5.03 2.42
N ALA A 296 -0.22 6.28 1.98
CA ALA A 296 0.70 6.57 0.87
C ALA A 296 2.13 6.14 1.22
N SER A 297 2.62 6.47 2.42
CA SER A 297 3.96 6.07 2.89
C SER A 297 4.10 4.55 2.98
N HIS A 298 3.10 3.86 3.55
CA HIS A 298 3.13 2.40 3.63
C HIS A 298 3.21 1.76 2.24
N LEU A 299 2.39 2.20 1.28
CA LEU A 299 2.39 1.67 -0.10
C LEU A 299 3.67 2.02 -0.85
N ALA A 300 4.28 3.19 -0.62
CA ALA A 300 5.57 3.55 -1.18
C ALA A 300 6.66 2.60 -0.68
N TYR A 301 6.75 2.36 0.64
CA TYR A 301 7.72 1.43 1.21
C TYR A 301 7.45 -0.04 0.89
N ALA A 302 6.19 -0.44 0.74
CA ALA A 302 5.85 -1.76 0.22
C ALA A 302 6.35 -1.94 -1.23
N SER A 303 6.29 -0.90 -2.06
CA SER A 303 6.86 -0.91 -3.41
C SER A 303 8.37 -1.14 -3.39
N LEU A 304 9.11 -0.51 -2.46
CA LEU A 304 10.56 -0.75 -2.34
C LEU A 304 10.88 -2.22 -2.03
N ARG A 305 10.14 -2.82 -1.09
CA ARG A 305 10.33 -4.22 -0.68
C ARG A 305 9.95 -5.24 -1.75
N THR A 306 9.14 -4.83 -2.72
CA THR A 306 8.62 -5.72 -3.77
C THR A 306 9.22 -5.48 -5.15
N GLN A 307 10.12 -4.49 -5.29
CA GLN A 307 10.89 -4.26 -6.51
C GLN A 307 11.88 -5.40 -6.73
N THR A 308 11.95 -5.91 -7.95
CA THR A 308 12.94 -6.95 -8.31
C THR A 308 14.36 -6.40 -8.30
N SER A 309 15.34 -7.30 -8.25
CA SER A 309 16.75 -6.92 -8.40
C SER A 309 17.05 -6.23 -9.73
N GLU A 310 16.27 -6.53 -10.78
CA GLU A 310 16.39 -5.93 -12.09
C GLU A 310 15.82 -4.51 -12.19
N GLY A 311 14.96 -4.11 -11.22
CA GLY A 311 14.44 -2.75 -11.10
C GLY A 311 12.97 -2.56 -11.48
N TYR A 312 12.24 -3.62 -11.82
CA TYR A 312 10.81 -3.54 -12.15
C TYR A 312 9.94 -4.22 -11.08
N TRP A 313 8.62 -4.07 -11.18
CA TRP A 313 7.62 -4.72 -10.32
C TRP A 313 6.85 -5.78 -11.11
N GLU A 314 6.91 -7.03 -10.64
CA GLU A 314 6.26 -8.15 -11.30
C GLU A 314 4.74 -8.15 -11.11
N THR A 315 4.00 -8.40 -12.19
CA THR A 315 2.64 -8.92 -12.14
C THR A 315 2.73 -10.44 -12.01
N GLN A 316 2.39 -10.98 -10.86
CA GLN A 316 2.63 -12.39 -10.56
C GLN A 316 1.54 -13.34 -11.11
N PRO A 317 0.22 -13.04 -11.00
CA PRO A 317 -0.80 -13.91 -11.56
C PRO A 317 -0.74 -13.92 -13.09
N ARG A 318 -1.04 -15.10 -13.68
CA ARG A 318 -1.09 -15.26 -15.14
C ARG A 318 -2.38 -14.69 -15.69
N SER A 319 -2.32 -13.84 -16.70
CA SER A 319 -3.48 -13.45 -17.49
C SER A 319 -3.81 -14.53 -18.54
N GLU A 320 -5.04 -15.03 -18.54
CA GLU A 320 -5.50 -16.03 -19.51
C GLU A 320 -5.42 -15.50 -20.94
N TRP A 321 -5.75 -14.24 -21.14
CA TRP A 321 -5.66 -13.57 -22.42
C TRP A 321 -4.21 -13.50 -22.93
N LEU A 322 -3.29 -12.97 -22.12
CA LEU A 322 -1.88 -12.88 -22.48
C LEU A 322 -1.23 -14.25 -22.70
N HIS A 323 -1.65 -15.24 -21.93
CA HIS A 323 -1.18 -16.61 -22.13
C HIS A 323 -1.64 -17.19 -23.47
N LYS A 324 -2.92 -17.02 -23.80
CA LYS A 324 -3.49 -17.53 -25.06
C LYS A 324 -2.86 -16.87 -26.30
N GLU A 325 -2.64 -15.56 -26.25
CA GLU A 325 -2.21 -14.79 -27.43
C GLU A 325 -0.68 -14.76 -27.56
N TYR A 326 0.03 -14.56 -26.43
CA TYR A 326 1.48 -14.31 -26.43
C TYR A 326 2.30 -15.36 -25.70
N ASN A 327 1.69 -16.42 -25.19
CA ASN A 327 2.35 -17.44 -24.36
C ASN A 327 3.03 -16.85 -23.12
N ILE A 328 2.48 -15.76 -22.55
CA ILE A 328 2.96 -15.17 -21.31
C ILE A 328 2.41 -15.97 -20.13
N GLY A 329 3.30 -16.44 -19.27
CA GLY A 329 3.00 -17.20 -18.05
C GLY A 329 2.76 -16.33 -16.83
N TYR A 330 3.10 -16.87 -15.68
CA TYR A 330 3.14 -16.15 -14.41
C TYR A 330 4.40 -15.27 -14.33
N ARG A 331 4.36 -14.22 -13.47
CA ARG A 331 5.53 -13.41 -13.14
C ARG A 331 6.09 -12.67 -14.35
N TYR A 332 5.29 -11.81 -14.91
CA TYR A 332 5.67 -11.00 -16.08
C TYR A 332 5.79 -9.52 -15.74
N MET A 333 6.50 -8.79 -16.57
CA MET A 333 6.56 -7.33 -16.55
C MET A 333 5.41 -6.77 -17.39
N ASP A 334 4.62 -5.87 -16.78
CA ASP A 334 3.59 -5.04 -17.40
C ASP A 334 4.09 -3.60 -17.35
N ASN A 335 4.40 -3.01 -18.50
CA ASN A 335 5.05 -1.71 -18.53
C ASN A 335 4.12 -0.57 -18.05
N ARG A 336 2.79 -0.70 -18.21
CA ARG A 336 1.83 0.26 -17.70
C ARG A 336 1.79 0.25 -16.17
N ARG A 337 1.65 -0.91 -15.56
CA ARG A 337 1.63 -1.03 -14.11
C ARG A 337 2.92 -0.55 -13.47
N ASN A 338 4.04 -0.75 -14.15
CA ASN A 338 5.33 -0.26 -13.72
C ASN A 338 5.43 1.27 -13.84
N ALA A 339 5.00 1.86 -14.96
CA ALA A 339 4.95 3.31 -15.13
C ALA A 339 4.02 3.97 -14.10
N ASP A 340 2.83 3.40 -13.84
CA ASP A 340 1.90 3.90 -12.83
C ASP A 340 2.52 3.88 -11.42
N ASN A 341 3.21 2.78 -11.05
CA ASN A 341 3.90 2.69 -9.76
C ASN A 341 5.10 3.66 -9.66
N ALA A 342 5.87 3.79 -10.74
CA ALA A 342 6.99 4.73 -10.78
C ALA A 342 6.51 6.18 -10.70
N THR A 343 5.39 6.52 -11.36
CA THR A 343 4.74 7.84 -11.23
C THR A 343 4.27 8.09 -9.80
N PHE A 344 3.69 7.08 -9.14
CA PHE A 344 3.33 7.19 -7.73
C PHE A 344 4.57 7.48 -6.86
N LEU A 345 5.63 6.70 -7.01
CA LEU A 345 6.87 6.88 -6.24
C LEU A 345 7.56 8.23 -6.55
N LEU A 346 7.55 8.67 -7.80
CA LEU A 346 8.08 9.97 -8.19
C LEU A 346 7.35 11.11 -7.48
N ARG A 347 6.01 11.11 -7.54
CA ARG A 347 5.18 12.13 -6.89
C ARG A 347 5.25 12.03 -5.36
N PHE A 348 5.37 10.82 -4.80
CA PHE A 348 5.64 10.65 -3.38
C PHE A 348 6.97 11.30 -3.00
N ASN A 349 8.04 11.04 -3.74
CA ASN A 349 9.37 11.59 -3.47
C ASN A 349 9.44 13.14 -3.68
N GLN A 350 8.56 13.70 -4.52
CA GLN A 350 8.39 15.16 -4.63
C GLN A 350 7.77 15.76 -3.38
N ALA A 351 6.77 15.09 -2.79
CA ALA A 351 6.06 15.57 -1.61
C ALA A 351 6.80 15.24 -0.31
N MET A 352 7.43 14.06 -0.26
CA MET A 352 8.13 13.49 0.89
C MET A 352 9.46 12.87 0.41
N PRO A 353 10.52 13.66 0.29
CA PRO A 353 11.80 13.20 -0.24
C PRO A 353 12.39 12.06 0.60
N ASP A 354 12.76 10.96 -0.06
CA ASP A 354 13.38 9.79 0.57
C ASP A 354 14.48 9.20 -0.35
N PRO A 355 15.73 9.07 0.12
CA PRO A 355 16.82 8.50 -0.66
C PRO A 355 16.55 7.09 -1.17
N ALA A 356 15.82 6.26 -0.42
CA ALA A 356 15.49 4.89 -0.82
C ALA A 356 14.48 4.88 -1.97
N ILE A 357 13.49 5.78 -1.96
CA ILE A 357 12.56 5.98 -3.08
C ILE A 357 13.33 6.44 -4.33
N LYS A 358 14.21 7.43 -4.18
CA LYS A 358 15.05 7.91 -5.28
C LYS A 358 15.91 6.78 -5.88
N GLN A 359 16.44 5.90 -5.06
CA GLN A 359 17.21 4.73 -5.53
C GLN A 359 16.30 3.73 -6.29
N ALA A 360 15.09 3.48 -5.83
CA ALA A 360 14.15 2.60 -6.52
C ALA A 360 13.75 3.17 -7.90
N LEU A 361 13.52 4.47 -7.99
CA LEU A 361 13.25 5.15 -9.26
C LEU A 361 14.43 5.02 -10.23
N ARG A 362 15.66 5.23 -9.77
CA ARG A 362 16.86 5.02 -10.61
C ARG A 362 16.96 3.58 -11.16
N LYS A 363 16.63 2.57 -10.35
CA LYS A 363 16.61 1.18 -10.82
C LYS A 363 15.57 0.97 -11.92
N TRP A 364 14.39 1.57 -11.75
CA TRP A 364 13.36 1.53 -12.78
C TRP A 364 13.78 2.25 -14.06
N ASP A 365 14.36 3.46 -13.97
CA ASP A 365 14.85 4.24 -15.10
C ASP A 365 15.89 3.42 -15.91
N MET A 366 16.86 2.82 -15.24
CA MET A 366 17.86 1.94 -15.86
C MET A 366 17.23 0.69 -16.52
N TYR A 367 16.18 0.13 -15.88
CA TYR A 367 15.44 -0.98 -16.47
C TYR A 367 14.69 -0.53 -17.73
N LEU A 368 13.97 0.59 -17.67
CA LEU A 368 13.17 1.10 -18.78
C LEU A 368 14.05 1.47 -19.99
N GLU A 369 15.22 2.06 -19.78
CA GLU A 369 16.19 2.34 -20.83
C GLU A 369 16.68 1.04 -21.50
N ARG A 370 17.12 0.06 -20.69
CA ARG A 370 17.52 -1.26 -21.20
C ARG A 370 16.39 -1.95 -21.94
N TYR A 371 15.17 -1.92 -21.38
CA TYR A 371 13.97 -2.48 -21.97
C TYR A 371 13.65 -1.82 -23.32
N SER A 372 13.74 -0.50 -23.40
CA SER A 372 13.52 0.24 -24.65
C SER A 372 14.52 -0.13 -25.74
N THR A 373 15.75 -0.43 -25.36
CA THR A 373 16.81 -0.85 -26.29
C THR A 373 16.65 -2.28 -26.77
N GLN A 374 16.28 -3.19 -25.85
CA GLN A 374 16.20 -4.63 -26.14
C GLN A 374 14.88 -5.05 -26.83
N HIS A 375 13.78 -4.41 -26.48
CA HIS A 375 12.44 -4.79 -26.91
C HIS A 375 11.72 -3.74 -27.74
N GLY A 376 12.23 -2.52 -27.76
CA GLY A 376 11.61 -1.40 -28.48
C GLY A 376 11.57 -1.62 -29.99
N MET A 377 10.45 -1.23 -30.60
CA MET A 377 10.23 -1.31 -32.04
C MET A 377 10.36 0.07 -32.68
N LYS A 378 11.20 0.20 -33.68
CA LYS A 378 11.33 1.44 -34.45
C LYS A 378 10.04 1.70 -35.24
N VAL A 379 9.54 2.93 -35.19
CA VAL A 379 8.34 3.39 -35.89
C VAL A 379 8.62 4.72 -36.55
N GLY A 380 8.35 4.85 -37.86
CA GLY A 380 8.76 6.04 -38.61
C GLY A 380 10.29 6.19 -38.66
N GLN A 381 10.77 7.42 -38.64
CA GLN A 381 12.21 7.71 -38.73
C GLN A 381 12.92 7.57 -37.38
N ASN A 382 12.39 8.18 -36.31
CA ASN A 382 13.00 8.20 -34.99
C ASN A 382 12.10 7.64 -33.89
N GLY A 383 10.82 7.39 -34.18
CA GLY A 383 9.84 6.93 -33.20
C GLY A 383 10.13 5.54 -32.64
N LEU A 384 9.61 5.28 -31.47
CA LEU A 384 9.79 4.05 -30.74
C LEU A 384 8.45 3.59 -30.12
N PHE A 385 8.14 2.32 -30.28
CA PHE A 385 7.08 1.65 -29.52
C PHE A 385 7.66 0.67 -28.52
N LEU A 386 7.11 0.64 -27.32
CA LEU A 386 7.40 -0.37 -26.31
C LEU A 386 6.31 -1.44 -26.31
N PRO A 387 6.64 -2.73 -26.40
CA PRO A 387 5.66 -3.80 -26.19
C PRO A 387 5.03 -3.66 -24.80
N ASP A 388 3.76 -3.99 -24.63
CA ASP A 388 3.06 -3.79 -23.36
C ASP A 388 3.58 -4.72 -22.25
N TYR A 389 3.96 -5.94 -22.64
CA TYR A 389 4.31 -7.00 -21.69
C TYR A 389 5.57 -7.75 -22.10
N VAL A 390 6.33 -8.20 -21.09
CA VAL A 390 7.44 -9.14 -21.27
C VAL A 390 7.28 -10.31 -20.33
N GLY A 391 7.17 -11.50 -20.90
CA GLY A 391 7.13 -12.77 -20.17
C GLY A 391 8.48 -13.47 -20.13
N GLY A 392 8.51 -14.67 -19.57
CA GLY A 392 9.66 -15.55 -19.56
C GLY A 392 10.01 -16.12 -20.93
N ALA A 393 10.99 -17.03 -20.96
CA ALA A 393 11.42 -17.69 -22.18
C ALA A 393 10.27 -18.34 -22.96
N GLY A 394 10.26 -18.15 -24.27
CA GLY A 394 9.19 -18.68 -25.16
C GLY A 394 7.94 -17.80 -25.29
N SER A 395 7.87 -16.65 -24.59
CA SER A 395 6.82 -15.68 -24.85
C SER A 395 7.06 -14.95 -26.18
N LYS A 396 5.94 -14.60 -26.84
CA LYS A 396 5.98 -13.82 -28.09
C LYS A 396 6.01 -12.34 -27.78
N GLN A 397 6.54 -11.54 -28.71
CA GLN A 397 6.47 -10.08 -28.62
C GLN A 397 5.00 -9.61 -28.63
N THR A 398 4.64 -8.74 -27.72
CA THR A 398 3.28 -8.24 -27.58
C THR A 398 3.01 -7.01 -28.47
N HIS A 399 1.78 -6.60 -28.53
CA HIS A 399 1.33 -5.32 -29.09
C HIS A 399 1.85 -4.15 -28.26
N THR A 400 1.67 -2.94 -28.78
CA THR A 400 1.81 -1.67 -28.04
C THR A 400 0.44 -1.01 -27.97
N SER A 401 -0.10 -0.83 -26.79
CA SER A 401 -1.33 -0.06 -26.59
C SER A 401 -1.03 1.43 -26.36
N LEU A 402 -1.96 2.28 -26.79
CA LEU A 402 -1.76 3.73 -26.73
C LEU A 402 -1.67 4.24 -25.29
N ASN A 403 -2.48 3.68 -24.39
CA ASN A 403 -2.44 4.04 -22.97
C ASN A 403 -1.14 3.59 -22.27
N HIS A 404 -0.57 2.44 -22.60
CA HIS A 404 0.74 2.01 -22.09
C HIS A 404 1.86 2.92 -22.59
N GLN A 405 1.84 3.22 -23.90
CA GLN A 405 2.82 4.11 -24.53
C GLN A 405 2.77 5.51 -23.90
N ALA A 406 1.56 6.09 -23.76
CA ALA A 406 1.37 7.39 -23.13
C ALA A 406 1.79 7.41 -21.66
N ALA A 407 1.51 6.36 -20.88
CA ALA A 407 1.90 6.29 -19.48
C ALA A 407 3.41 6.28 -19.28
N ASN A 408 4.15 5.49 -20.07
CA ASN A 408 5.62 5.46 -20.00
C ASN A 408 6.21 6.82 -20.45
N MET A 409 5.68 7.41 -21.48
CA MET A 409 6.07 8.76 -21.96
C MET A 409 5.82 9.82 -20.89
N ASN A 410 4.64 9.82 -20.26
CA ASN A 410 4.28 10.76 -19.21
C ASN A 410 5.18 10.64 -17.98
N TYR A 411 5.45 9.39 -17.55
CA TYR A 411 6.41 9.16 -16.47
C TYR A 411 7.78 9.77 -16.77
N LEU A 412 8.32 9.54 -17.96
CA LEU A 412 9.63 10.04 -18.37
C LEU A 412 9.65 11.58 -18.42
N TYR A 413 8.60 12.21 -18.94
CA TYR A 413 8.50 13.67 -18.94
C TYR A 413 8.35 14.25 -17.53
N GLU A 414 7.55 13.64 -16.65
CA GLU A 414 7.44 14.06 -15.25
C GLU A 414 8.79 13.92 -14.53
N ALA A 415 9.50 12.81 -14.76
CA ALA A 415 10.82 12.57 -14.19
C ALA A 415 11.86 13.59 -14.69
N PHE A 416 11.87 13.90 -15.99
CA PHE A 416 12.69 14.98 -16.54
C PHE A 416 12.37 16.34 -15.91
N VAL A 417 11.11 16.69 -15.77
CA VAL A 417 10.70 17.95 -15.11
C VAL A 417 11.19 17.99 -13.65
N TYR A 418 11.31 16.84 -13.01
CA TYR A 418 11.76 16.74 -11.62
C TYR A 418 13.28 16.84 -11.47
N ASP A 419 14.06 16.15 -12.31
CA ASP A 419 15.52 15.99 -12.10
C ASP A 419 16.38 16.56 -13.23
N GLY A 420 15.78 17.00 -14.34
CA GLY A 420 16.50 17.58 -15.49
C GLY A 420 17.27 16.58 -16.35
N ASP A 421 17.01 15.28 -16.22
CA ASP A 421 17.73 14.24 -16.95
C ASP A 421 17.31 14.18 -18.43
N GLU A 422 18.14 14.74 -19.31
CA GLU A 422 17.93 14.80 -20.75
C GLU A 422 17.77 13.43 -21.42
N GLN A 423 18.31 12.36 -20.87
CA GLN A 423 18.14 11.01 -21.42
C GLN A 423 16.69 10.54 -21.30
N LYS A 424 16.02 10.87 -20.19
CA LYS A 424 14.59 10.60 -19.99
C LYS A 424 13.73 11.36 -21.00
N LYS A 425 14.03 12.64 -21.19
CA LYS A 425 13.34 13.48 -22.17
C LYS A 425 13.51 12.92 -23.60
N GLN A 426 14.73 12.57 -23.99
CA GLN A 426 15.00 12.00 -25.31
C GLN A 426 14.27 10.68 -25.54
N LEU A 427 14.17 9.82 -24.51
CA LEU A 427 13.39 8.59 -24.62
C LEU A 427 11.89 8.90 -24.72
N ALA A 428 11.38 9.83 -23.94
CA ALA A 428 9.99 10.28 -24.02
C ALA A 428 9.65 10.86 -25.40
N ASP A 429 10.54 11.69 -25.99
CA ASP A 429 10.39 12.25 -27.33
C ASP A 429 10.28 11.15 -28.40
N ARG A 430 11.10 10.10 -28.29
CA ARG A 430 11.03 8.96 -29.20
C ARG A 430 9.71 8.19 -29.06
N LEU A 431 9.17 8.09 -27.83
CA LEU A 431 7.85 7.47 -27.61
C LEU A 431 6.74 8.34 -28.22
N LEU A 432 6.83 9.66 -28.08
CA LEU A 432 5.92 10.64 -28.71
C LEU A 432 5.96 10.51 -30.23
N GLU A 433 7.14 10.52 -30.84
CA GLU A 433 7.32 10.38 -32.28
C GLU A 433 6.70 9.07 -32.82
N GLY A 434 6.76 7.96 -32.04
CA GLY A 434 6.06 6.72 -32.38
C GLY A 434 4.54 6.90 -32.48
N ILE A 435 3.94 7.61 -31.52
CA ILE A 435 2.50 7.94 -31.54
C ILE A 435 2.16 8.82 -32.75
N VAL A 436 2.93 9.90 -32.95
CA VAL A 436 2.73 10.87 -34.03
C VAL A 436 2.84 10.23 -35.41
N ALA A 437 3.87 9.40 -35.63
CA ALA A 437 4.09 8.71 -36.90
C ALA A 437 2.97 7.74 -37.27
N THR A 438 2.15 7.32 -36.29
CA THR A 438 1.05 6.35 -36.47
C THR A 438 -0.32 6.95 -36.17
N LYS A 439 -0.45 8.26 -35.96
CA LYS A 439 -1.69 8.87 -35.42
C LYS A 439 -2.97 8.42 -36.13
N ASN A 440 -2.96 8.35 -37.48
CA ASN A 440 -4.13 7.93 -38.27
C ASN A 440 -4.47 6.43 -38.11
N ARG A 441 -3.55 5.63 -37.61
CA ARG A 441 -3.79 4.19 -37.36
C ARG A 441 -4.49 3.92 -36.04
N TRP A 442 -4.48 4.89 -35.12
CA TRP A 442 -5.17 4.79 -33.86
C TRP A 442 -6.66 5.10 -33.94
N VAL A 443 -7.10 5.84 -34.97
CA VAL A 443 -8.49 6.29 -35.07
C VAL A 443 -9.35 5.25 -35.80
N LYS A 444 -10.47 4.89 -35.17
CA LYS A 444 -11.50 4.04 -35.77
C LYS A 444 -12.50 4.84 -36.59
N PRO A 445 -13.25 4.19 -37.51
CA PRO A 445 -14.29 4.88 -38.31
C PRO A 445 -15.40 5.53 -37.48
N ASP A 446 -15.64 5.05 -36.25
CA ASP A 446 -16.60 5.60 -35.27
C ASP A 446 -16.04 6.68 -34.37
N HIS A 447 -14.86 7.24 -34.67
CA HIS A 447 -14.08 8.21 -33.90
C HIS A 447 -13.50 7.66 -32.57
N ASN A 448 -13.78 6.42 -32.17
CA ASN A 448 -13.07 5.80 -31.04
C ASN A 448 -11.60 5.57 -31.41
N LEU A 449 -10.78 5.22 -30.42
CA LEU A 449 -9.41 4.79 -30.68
C LEU A 449 -9.33 3.27 -30.70
N TYR A 450 -8.39 2.74 -31.44
CA TYR A 450 -7.97 1.35 -31.29
C TYR A 450 -7.18 1.21 -30.01
N TYR A 451 -7.41 0.12 -29.29
CA TYR A 451 -6.72 -0.18 -28.04
C TYR A 451 -5.20 -0.26 -28.24
N ALA A 452 -4.74 -0.98 -29.28
CA ALA A 452 -3.34 -1.26 -29.52
C ALA A 452 -3.01 -1.45 -30.99
N LEU A 453 -1.73 -1.38 -31.33
CA LEU A 453 -1.16 -1.79 -32.61
C LEU A 453 -0.23 -2.99 -32.41
N TYR A 454 -0.37 -4.00 -33.29
CA TYR A 454 0.57 -5.12 -33.37
C TYR A 454 1.96 -4.66 -33.87
N PRO A 455 3.03 -5.49 -33.74
CA PRO A 455 4.35 -5.16 -34.26
C PRO A 455 4.39 -4.80 -35.75
N ASN A 456 3.43 -5.28 -36.54
CA ASN A 456 3.27 -4.94 -37.95
C ASN A 456 2.39 -3.69 -38.17
N LEU A 457 2.11 -2.94 -37.12
CA LEU A 457 1.29 -1.71 -37.09
C LEU A 457 -0.17 -1.91 -37.52
N LYS A 458 -0.68 -3.14 -37.57
CA LYS A 458 -2.11 -3.40 -37.73
C LYS A 458 -2.85 -3.16 -36.43
N PRO A 459 -4.03 -2.52 -36.47
CA PRO A 459 -4.83 -2.28 -35.29
C PRO A 459 -5.30 -3.59 -34.62
N HIS A 460 -5.30 -3.60 -33.29
CA HIS A 460 -5.87 -4.66 -32.48
C HIS A 460 -7.40 -4.55 -32.45
N ALA A 461 -8.09 -5.67 -32.48
CA ALA A 461 -9.57 -5.69 -32.56
C ALA A 461 -10.29 -5.22 -31.29
N TYR A 462 -9.63 -5.27 -30.12
CA TYR A 462 -10.25 -4.88 -28.86
C TYR A 462 -10.59 -3.39 -28.79
N PRO A 463 -11.70 -3.02 -28.14
CA PRO A 463 -12.03 -1.61 -27.89
C PRO A 463 -11.08 -0.99 -26.90
N ASP A 464 -10.78 0.30 -27.10
CA ASP A 464 -10.05 1.10 -26.14
C ASP A 464 -10.91 1.44 -24.91
N TYR A 465 -10.25 1.74 -23.78
CA TYR A 465 -10.88 2.24 -22.56
C TYR A 465 -11.65 3.55 -22.82
N ALA A 466 -12.77 3.71 -22.14
CA ALA A 466 -13.62 4.89 -22.37
C ALA A 466 -12.88 6.21 -22.09
N TYR A 467 -12.20 6.31 -20.96
CA TYR A 467 -11.57 7.56 -20.50
C TYR A 467 -10.06 7.47 -20.33
N LEU A 468 -9.50 6.31 -19.96
CA LEU A 468 -8.12 6.14 -19.57
C LEU A 468 -7.13 6.71 -20.58
N THR A 469 -7.22 6.29 -21.84
CA THR A 469 -6.32 6.73 -22.91
C THR A 469 -6.44 8.23 -23.17
N ARG A 470 -7.66 8.77 -23.18
CA ARG A 470 -7.90 10.22 -23.33
C ARG A 470 -7.24 11.01 -22.18
N ASP A 471 -7.39 10.53 -20.96
CA ASP A 471 -6.86 11.22 -19.77
C ASP A 471 -5.32 11.14 -19.75
N ASP A 472 -4.73 10.03 -20.18
CA ASP A 472 -3.29 9.91 -20.38
C ASP A 472 -2.76 10.89 -21.43
N LEU A 473 -3.45 11.00 -22.58
CA LEU A 473 -3.08 11.96 -23.64
C LEU A 473 -3.26 13.42 -23.19
N ALA A 474 -4.28 13.71 -22.39
CA ALA A 474 -4.47 15.05 -21.80
C ALA A 474 -3.32 15.42 -20.84
N LEU A 475 -2.85 14.45 -20.03
CA LEU A 475 -1.65 14.64 -19.20
C LEU A 475 -0.41 14.85 -20.08
N SER A 476 -0.28 14.12 -21.18
CA SER A 476 0.81 14.33 -22.15
C SER A 476 0.82 15.76 -22.68
N GLN A 477 -0.35 16.29 -23.04
CA GLN A 477 -0.48 17.70 -23.52
C GLN A 477 -0.04 18.70 -22.48
N TYR A 478 -0.43 18.50 -21.21
CA TYR A 478 0.00 19.35 -20.11
C TYR A 478 1.54 19.33 -19.94
N LEU A 479 2.15 18.15 -20.00
CA LEU A 479 3.60 17.99 -19.84
C LEU A 479 4.37 18.60 -21.03
N LEU A 480 3.90 18.40 -22.26
CA LEU A 480 4.49 18.98 -23.45
C LEU A 480 4.45 20.52 -23.40
N ASN A 481 3.30 21.08 -23.04
CA ASN A 481 3.20 22.54 -22.85
C ASN A 481 4.16 23.06 -21.78
N LYS A 482 4.35 22.31 -20.69
CA LYS A 482 5.28 22.67 -19.62
C LYS A 482 6.75 22.62 -20.06
N ILE A 483 7.12 21.66 -20.93
CA ILE A 483 8.50 21.42 -21.37
C ILE A 483 8.87 22.26 -22.59
N TYR A 484 7.96 22.37 -23.56
CA TYR A 484 8.21 22.97 -24.88
C TYR A 484 7.49 24.31 -25.09
N GLY A 485 6.56 24.69 -24.18
CA GLY A 485 5.75 25.89 -24.29
C GLY A 485 4.54 25.74 -25.22
N GLU A 486 4.34 24.59 -25.82
CA GLU A 486 3.21 24.29 -26.71
C GLU A 486 2.74 22.86 -26.64
N PRO A 487 1.44 22.59 -26.80
CA PRO A 487 0.89 21.25 -26.90
C PRO A 487 1.12 20.65 -28.29
N SER A 488 1.01 19.32 -28.41
CA SER A 488 1.08 18.62 -29.70
C SER A 488 -0.26 18.62 -30.44
N ALA A 489 -0.29 19.17 -31.66
CA ALA A 489 -1.48 19.11 -32.52
C ALA A 489 -1.89 17.66 -32.86
N ASP A 490 -0.93 16.73 -32.94
CA ASP A 490 -1.18 15.32 -33.27
C ASP A 490 -1.82 14.57 -32.12
N LEU A 491 -1.40 14.85 -30.87
CA LEU A 491 -2.10 14.30 -29.70
C LEU A 491 -3.47 14.92 -29.51
N GLN A 492 -3.63 16.22 -29.82
CA GLN A 492 -4.93 16.87 -29.79
C GLN A 492 -5.92 16.23 -30.77
N PHE A 493 -5.48 15.88 -31.98
CA PHE A 493 -6.28 15.16 -32.94
C PHE A 493 -6.82 13.82 -32.37
N LEU A 494 -6.00 13.05 -31.64
CA LEU A 494 -6.43 11.80 -30.98
C LEU A 494 -7.44 12.06 -29.85
N ILE A 495 -7.21 13.10 -29.06
CA ILE A 495 -8.10 13.51 -27.95
C ILE A 495 -9.46 13.95 -28.53
N ASP A 496 -9.47 14.75 -29.59
CA ASP A 496 -10.70 15.25 -30.23
C ASP A 496 -11.52 14.12 -30.82
N SER A 497 -10.88 13.18 -31.52
CA SER A 497 -11.53 11.98 -32.02
C SER A 497 -12.19 11.19 -30.88
N LYS A 498 -11.47 10.94 -29.79
CA LYS A 498 -12.01 10.22 -28.63
C LYS A 498 -13.15 10.97 -27.95
N ASN A 499 -13.07 12.30 -27.85
CA ASN A 499 -14.12 13.13 -27.27
C ASN A 499 -15.39 13.11 -28.14
N GLU A 500 -15.26 13.08 -29.46
CA GLU A 500 -16.39 12.96 -30.37
C GLU A 500 -17.11 11.61 -30.16
N TRP A 501 -16.36 10.50 -30.10
CA TRP A 501 -16.95 9.21 -29.77
C TRP A 501 -17.66 9.20 -28.42
N LEU A 502 -17.09 9.86 -27.38
CA LEU A 502 -17.73 9.94 -26.05
C LEU A 502 -19.04 10.72 -26.05
N ARG A 503 -19.21 11.72 -26.94
CA ARG A 503 -20.46 12.48 -27.07
C ARG A 503 -21.60 11.69 -27.71
N THR A 504 -21.28 10.62 -28.45
CA THR A 504 -22.26 9.77 -29.12
C THR A 504 -22.76 8.59 -28.26
N ARG A 505 -22.28 8.51 -27.02
CA ARG A 505 -22.66 7.50 -26.01
C ARG A 505 -23.57 8.08 -24.93
#